data_c4696393c1164bc962bda625d12001e9
#
_entry.id   c4696393c1164bc962bda625d12001e9
#
_cell.length_a   1.000
_cell.length_b   1.000
_cell.length_c   1.000
_cell.angle_alpha   90.00
_cell.angle_beta   90.00
_cell.angle_gamma   90.00
#
_symmetry.space_group_name_H-M   'P 1'
#
loop_
_entity.id
_entity.type
_entity.pdbx_description
1 polymer ?
#
loop_
_entity_poly.entity_id
_entity_poly.type
_entity_poly.pdbx_seq_one_letter_code
_entity_poly.pdbx_strand_id
1 'polypeptide(L)'
;MKRIALIAFILAAVSCSEGSNKGWTFAEKALIAEPDQVMRVLTIENRKDSMILRTPSTDIAAEAIATPEYKALEQKLIATVTSPEQDGVGIAAPQVGMLRRIVAVQRFDKEGEPFEVYPNIRVIRTRGEMASGGEGCLSIPNRRGNVMRYQDIDISYTSPFTLRDTVETVQGFTAVIFQHETDHLDGVLYIDKLVEE
;
A
#
# COMPACT_ATOMS: atom_id res chain seq x y z
N MET A 1 38.60 35.79 50.68
CA MET A 1 37.34 35.87 49.93
C MET A 1 37.44 34.98 48.67
N LYS A 2 36.90 33.76 48.74
CA LYS A 2 36.95 32.79 47.62
C LYS A 2 35.69 32.99 46.78
N ARG A 3 35.85 33.31 45.50
CA ARG A 3 34.75 33.42 44.53
C ARG A 3 34.46 32.04 43.98
N ILE A 4 33.28 31.53 44.28
CA ILE A 4 32.75 30.27 43.68
C ILE A 4 32.11 30.64 42.32
N ALA A 5 32.69 30.15 41.25
CA ALA A 5 32.11 30.27 39.91
C ALA A 5 31.06 29.19 39.74
N LEU A 6 29.80 29.59 39.56
CA LEU A 6 28.68 28.74 39.27
C LEU A 6 28.69 28.45 37.76
N ILE A 7 29.06 27.22 37.37
CA ILE A 7 28.98 26.77 35.98
C ILE A 7 27.55 26.26 35.76
N ALA A 8 26.75 27.03 35.00
CA ALA A 8 25.45 26.61 34.58
C ALA A 8 25.60 25.63 33.39
N PHE A 9 25.26 24.36 33.62
CA PHE A 9 25.10 23.36 32.55
C PHE A 9 23.79 23.66 31.85
N ILE A 10 23.87 24.17 30.61
CA ILE A 10 22.73 24.24 29.69
C ILE A 10 22.58 22.85 29.08
N LEU A 11 21.60 22.06 29.56
CA LEU A 11 21.14 20.90 28.86
C LEU A 11 20.39 21.37 27.61
N ALA A 12 21.03 21.30 26.45
CA ALA A 12 20.36 21.38 25.18
C ALA A 12 19.50 20.10 25.01
N ALA A 13 18.20 20.22 25.24
CA ALA A 13 17.24 19.19 24.84
C ALA A 13 17.25 19.12 23.30
N VAL A 14 17.92 18.12 22.77
CA VAL A 14 17.75 17.74 21.36
C VAL A 14 16.35 17.15 21.24
N SER A 15 15.40 18.00 20.88
CA SER A 15 14.10 17.57 20.41
C SER A 15 14.32 16.86 19.07
N CYS A 16 14.43 15.54 19.08
CA CYS A 16 14.21 14.75 17.87
C CYS A 16 12.75 14.95 17.47
N SER A 17 12.48 15.93 16.62
CA SER A 17 11.26 15.94 15.84
C SER A 17 11.36 14.72 14.92
N GLU A 18 10.63 13.67 15.21
CA GLU A 18 10.26 12.65 14.23
C GLU A 18 9.42 13.34 13.15
N GLY A 19 10.08 14.07 12.26
CA GLY A 19 9.53 14.46 11.00
C GLY A 19 9.31 13.16 10.22
N SER A 20 8.05 12.70 10.14
CA SER A 20 7.70 11.56 9.31
C SER A 20 8.30 11.82 7.93
N ASN A 21 9.33 11.02 7.55
CA ASN A 21 9.95 11.12 6.24
C ASN A 21 8.95 10.65 5.19
N LYS A 22 8.07 11.54 4.73
CA LYS A 22 7.04 11.25 3.72
C LYS A 22 7.61 11.13 2.30
N GLY A 23 8.90 11.41 2.11
CA GLY A 23 9.62 11.18 0.85
C GLY A 23 10.11 9.73 0.73
N TRP A 24 10.76 9.43 -0.40
CA TRP A 24 11.42 8.14 -0.63
C TRP A 24 12.64 7.97 0.26
N THR A 25 12.71 6.87 0.99
CA THR A 25 13.93 6.47 1.73
C THR A 25 15.00 5.95 0.76
N PHE A 26 16.23 5.86 1.24
CA PHE A 26 17.33 5.29 0.44
C PHE A 26 17.05 3.83 0.05
N ALA A 27 16.50 3.03 0.96
CA ALA A 27 16.17 1.63 0.70
C ALA A 27 15.06 1.49 -0.37
N GLU A 28 14.02 2.34 -0.31
CA GLU A 28 12.96 2.36 -1.32
C GLU A 28 13.50 2.76 -2.70
N LYS A 29 14.34 3.78 -2.76
CA LYS A 29 15.00 4.18 -4.03
C LYS A 29 15.86 3.07 -4.60
N ALA A 30 16.61 2.35 -3.77
CA ALA A 30 17.43 1.22 -4.21
C ALA A 30 16.55 0.10 -4.79
N LEU A 31 15.43 -0.22 -4.13
CA LEU A 31 14.47 -1.23 -4.60
C LEU A 31 13.81 -0.83 -5.94
N ILE A 32 13.43 0.46 -6.08
CA ILE A 32 12.87 0.99 -7.32
C ILE A 32 13.89 0.97 -8.46
N ALA A 33 15.17 1.22 -8.16
CA ALA A 33 16.25 1.28 -9.14
C ALA A 33 16.76 -0.09 -9.62
N GLU A 34 16.31 -1.20 -9.04
CA GLU A 34 16.66 -2.53 -9.52
C GLU A 34 16.30 -2.70 -11.01
N PRO A 35 17.12 -3.39 -11.82
CA PRO A 35 16.92 -3.45 -13.27
C PRO A 35 15.67 -4.24 -13.69
N ASP A 36 15.25 -5.22 -12.89
CA ASP A 36 14.11 -6.07 -13.20
C ASP A 36 12.81 -5.29 -13.12
N GLN A 37 11.96 -5.40 -14.14
CA GLN A 37 10.64 -4.77 -14.13
C GLN A 37 9.66 -5.47 -13.20
N VAL A 38 9.76 -6.81 -13.10
CA VAL A 38 8.95 -7.63 -12.19
C VAL A 38 9.64 -7.68 -10.83
N MET A 39 8.95 -7.21 -9.80
CA MET A 39 9.47 -7.21 -8.43
C MET A 39 9.19 -8.55 -7.75
N ARG A 40 10.05 -8.94 -6.79
CA ARG A 40 9.79 -10.11 -5.97
C ARG A 40 8.56 -9.89 -5.09
N VAL A 41 7.57 -10.77 -5.20
CA VAL A 41 6.41 -10.76 -4.30
C VAL A 41 6.77 -11.45 -2.99
N LEU A 42 6.50 -10.78 -1.87
CA LEU A 42 6.68 -11.30 -0.52
C LEU A 42 5.56 -12.29 -0.17
N THR A 43 5.90 -13.38 0.54
CA THR A 43 4.92 -14.39 0.94
C THR A 43 4.93 -14.66 2.44
N ILE A 44 3.80 -15.09 2.99
CA ILE A 44 3.69 -15.47 4.41
C ILE A 44 4.50 -16.71 4.77
N GLU A 45 4.96 -17.50 3.81
CA GLU A 45 5.80 -18.67 4.01
C GLU A 45 7.19 -18.31 4.51
N ASN A 46 7.68 -17.11 4.17
CA ASN A 46 8.91 -16.55 4.69
C ASN A 46 8.61 -15.66 5.91
N ARG A 47 9.21 -15.95 7.06
CA ARG A 47 8.98 -15.21 8.30
C ARG A 47 9.31 -13.72 8.20
N LYS A 48 10.37 -13.34 7.50
CA LYS A 48 10.75 -11.91 7.34
C LYS A 48 9.74 -11.18 6.46
N ASP A 49 9.31 -11.82 5.37
CA ASP A 49 8.29 -11.28 4.47
C ASP A 49 6.97 -11.12 5.21
N SER A 50 6.56 -12.14 5.98
CA SER A 50 5.34 -12.11 6.79
C SER A 50 5.33 -10.94 7.79
N MET A 51 6.47 -10.60 8.39
CA MET A 51 6.58 -9.43 9.27
C MET A 51 6.33 -8.12 8.51
N ILE A 52 6.86 -7.99 7.29
CA ILE A 52 6.62 -6.80 6.45
C ILE A 52 5.14 -6.73 6.06
N LEU A 53 4.56 -7.83 5.58
CA LEU A 53 3.16 -7.91 5.17
C LEU A 53 2.17 -7.61 6.31
N ARG A 54 2.60 -7.75 7.57
CA ARG A 54 1.80 -7.45 8.77
C ARG A 54 2.07 -6.06 9.36
N THR A 55 2.93 -5.27 8.70
CA THR A 55 3.26 -3.92 9.18
C THR A 55 2.40 -2.90 8.44
N PRO A 56 1.68 -2.00 9.15
CA PRO A 56 0.91 -0.94 8.51
C PRO A 56 1.79 -0.01 7.67
N SER A 57 1.27 0.37 6.52
CA SER A 57 1.91 1.27 5.55
C SER A 57 1.68 2.75 5.90
N THR A 58 2.59 3.61 5.48
CA THR A 58 2.52 5.06 5.67
C THR A 58 2.22 5.79 4.37
N ASP A 59 1.69 7.01 4.49
CA ASP A 59 1.50 7.89 3.35
C ASP A 59 2.83 8.32 2.72
N ILE A 60 2.74 8.69 1.45
CA ILE A 60 3.82 9.35 0.71
C ILE A 60 3.46 10.82 0.50
N ALA A 61 4.45 11.72 0.55
CA ALA A 61 4.23 13.13 0.26
C ALA A 61 3.83 13.36 -1.22
N ALA A 62 2.99 14.36 -1.46
CA ALA A 62 2.57 14.70 -2.83
C ALA A 62 3.76 15.00 -3.75
N GLU A 63 4.80 15.64 -3.22
CA GLU A 63 6.04 15.94 -3.96
C GLU A 63 6.76 14.66 -4.40
N ALA A 64 6.69 13.60 -3.61
CA ALA A 64 7.29 12.31 -3.96
C ALA A 64 6.49 11.56 -5.05
N ILE A 65 5.16 11.81 -5.15
CA ILE A 65 4.32 11.29 -6.23
C ILE A 65 4.71 11.92 -7.59
N ALA A 66 5.20 13.17 -7.58
CA ALA A 66 5.63 13.87 -8.79
C ALA A 66 7.03 13.46 -9.28
N THR A 67 7.67 12.47 -8.67
CA THR A 67 9.06 12.09 -8.99
C THR A 67 9.17 10.96 -10.02
N PRO A 68 10.32 10.82 -10.71
CA PRO A 68 10.59 9.67 -11.57
C PRO A 68 10.53 8.33 -10.82
N GLU A 69 10.90 8.31 -9.54
CA GLU A 69 10.83 7.12 -8.69
C GLU A 69 9.38 6.61 -8.55
N TYR A 70 8.41 7.52 -8.37
CA TYR A 70 7.00 7.11 -8.33
C TYR A 70 6.57 6.49 -9.66
N LYS A 71 6.91 7.14 -10.78
CA LYS A 71 6.58 6.63 -12.11
C LYS A 71 7.20 5.26 -12.39
N ALA A 72 8.45 5.04 -11.94
CA ALA A 72 9.12 3.75 -12.06
C ALA A 72 8.44 2.68 -11.18
N LEU A 73 8.07 3.03 -9.94
CA LEU A 73 7.33 2.12 -9.06
C LEU A 73 5.96 1.74 -9.64
N GLU A 74 5.21 2.72 -10.17
CA GLU A 74 3.93 2.48 -10.84
C GLU A 74 4.07 1.42 -11.95
N GLN A 75 5.06 1.58 -12.83
CA GLN A 75 5.34 0.63 -13.91
C GLN A 75 5.71 -0.76 -13.38
N LYS A 76 6.53 -0.81 -12.33
CA LYS A 76 6.97 -2.07 -11.70
C LYS A 76 5.83 -2.81 -11.02
N LEU A 77 4.94 -2.10 -10.30
CA LEU A 77 3.76 -2.71 -9.67
C LEU A 77 2.85 -3.35 -10.73
N ILE A 78 2.56 -2.62 -11.82
CA ILE A 78 1.75 -3.13 -12.92
C ILE A 78 2.44 -4.32 -13.58
N ALA A 79 3.73 -4.22 -13.92
CA ALA A 79 4.48 -5.32 -14.53
C ALA A 79 4.52 -6.56 -13.62
N THR A 80 4.57 -6.36 -12.29
CA THR A 80 4.60 -7.46 -11.33
C THR A 80 3.24 -8.17 -11.28
N VAL A 81 2.15 -7.43 -11.09
CA VAL A 81 0.81 -8.03 -10.96
C VAL A 81 0.35 -8.71 -12.25
N THR A 82 0.75 -8.19 -13.41
CA THR A 82 0.40 -8.74 -14.72
C THR A 82 1.38 -9.77 -15.26
N SER A 83 2.46 -10.08 -14.51
CA SER A 83 3.42 -11.10 -14.95
C SER A 83 2.75 -12.47 -15.03
N PRO A 84 3.16 -13.34 -15.97
CA PRO A 84 2.58 -14.69 -16.12
C PRO A 84 2.62 -15.54 -14.86
N GLU A 85 3.57 -15.29 -13.97
CA GLU A 85 3.73 -16.00 -12.70
C GLU A 85 2.70 -15.57 -11.65
N GLN A 86 2.20 -14.32 -11.75
CA GLN A 86 1.27 -13.75 -10.78
C GLN A 86 -0.18 -13.76 -11.30
N ASP A 87 -0.40 -13.33 -12.54
CA ASP A 87 -1.72 -13.24 -13.21
C ASP A 87 -2.80 -12.66 -12.27
N GLY A 88 -2.44 -11.56 -11.59
CA GLY A 88 -3.25 -10.93 -10.56
C GLY A 88 -4.09 -9.78 -11.09
N VAL A 89 -5.08 -9.36 -10.29
CA VAL A 89 -5.96 -8.22 -10.59
C VAL A 89 -5.71 -7.01 -9.68
N GLY A 90 -4.88 -7.17 -8.67
CA GLY A 90 -4.46 -6.12 -7.74
C GLY A 90 -3.15 -6.48 -7.03
N ILE A 91 -2.42 -5.46 -6.59
CA ILE A 91 -1.21 -5.58 -5.77
C ILE A 91 -1.02 -4.33 -4.92
N ALA A 92 -0.62 -4.53 -3.68
CA ALA A 92 -0.26 -3.46 -2.75
C ALA A 92 1.27 -3.35 -2.58
N ALA A 93 1.79 -2.15 -2.39
CA ALA A 93 3.22 -1.90 -2.24
C ALA A 93 3.90 -2.72 -1.11
N PRO A 94 3.26 -3.01 0.05
CA PRO A 94 3.85 -3.93 1.04
C PRO A 94 4.15 -5.33 0.49
N GLN A 95 3.41 -5.80 -0.52
CA GLN A 95 3.68 -7.12 -1.15
C GLN A 95 5.00 -7.16 -1.92
N VAL A 96 5.57 -6.02 -2.26
CA VAL A 96 6.91 -5.89 -2.86
C VAL A 96 7.92 -5.26 -1.91
N GLY A 97 7.63 -5.23 -0.61
CA GLY A 97 8.56 -4.77 0.42
C GLY A 97 8.55 -3.25 0.68
N MET A 98 7.59 -2.51 0.15
CA MET A 98 7.48 -1.05 0.33
C MET A 98 6.29 -0.71 1.21
N LEU A 99 6.55 -0.26 2.45
CA LEU A 99 5.51 0.08 3.42
C LEU A 99 4.90 1.47 3.14
N ARG A 100 4.36 1.63 1.91
CA ARG A 100 3.69 2.85 1.44
C ARG A 100 2.24 2.53 1.06
N ARG A 101 1.34 3.49 1.34
CA ARG A 101 -0.07 3.36 0.98
C ARG A 101 -0.27 3.55 -0.52
N ILE A 102 0.17 2.58 -1.31
CA ILE A 102 0.08 2.55 -2.78
C ILE A 102 -0.45 1.19 -3.19
N VAL A 103 -1.43 1.17 -4.08
CA VAL A 103 -1.95 -0.05 -4.71
C VAL A 103 -2.03 0.11 -6.21
N ALA A 104 -1.90 -0.97 -6.97
CA ALA A 104 -2.27 -1.06 -8.36
C ALA A 104 -3.47 -1.99 -8.47
N VAL A 105 -4.53 -1.57 -9.20
CA VAL A 105 -5.80 -2.31 -9.32
C VAL A 105 -6.27 -2.31 -10.76
N GLN A 106 -6.72 -3.45 -11.25
CA GLN A 106 -7.42 -3.55 -12.54
C GLN A 106 -8.85 -3.02 -12.39
N ARG A 107 -9.19 -2.04 -13.23
CA ARG A 107 -10.46 -1.31 -13.18
C ARG A 107 -11.49 -1.97 -14.10
N PHE A 108 -12.08 -3.10 -13.67
CA PHE A 108 -13.15 -3.79 -14.39
C PHE A 108 -14.42 -2.95 -14.58
N ASP A 109 -14.55 -1.88 -13.82
CA ASP A 109 -15.63 -0.89 -13.91
C ASP A 109 -15.37 0.23 -14.93
N LYS A 110 -14.22 0.20 -15.62
CA LYS A 110 -13.84 1.17 -16.68
C LYS A 110 -13.68 0.48 -18.02
N GLU A 111 -13.92 1.23 -19.10
CA GLU A 111 -13.70 0.73 -20.47
C GLU A 111 -12.23 0.33 -20.67
N GLY A 112 -12.02 -0.86 -21.25
CA GLY A 112 -10.69 -1.42 -21.47
C GLY A 112 -10.01 -2.00 -20.24
N GLU A 113 -10.69 -2.00 -19.09
CA GLU A 113 -10.23 -2.61 -17.83
C GLU A 113 -8.77 -2.29 -17.46
N PRO A 114 -8.36 -0.99 -17.49
CA PRO A 114 -6.97 -0.62 -17.28
C PRO A 114 -6.50 -0.91 -15.88
N PHE A 115 -5.19 -1.15 -15.72
CA PHE A 115 -4.54 -1.05 -14.39
C PHE A 115 -4.27 0.41 -14.07
N GLU A 116 -4.67 0.84 -12.87
CA GLU A 116 -4.41 2.18 -12.34
C GLU A 116 -3.74 2.10 -10.97
N VAL A 117 -2.90 3.09 -10.64
CA VAL A 117 -2.13 3.13 -9.38
C VAL A 117 -2.62 4.28 -8.50
N TYR A 118 -2.86 3.96 -7.23
CA TYR A 118 -3.52 4.84 -6.28
C TYR A 118 -2.63 5.08 -5.06
N PRO A 119 -1.92 6.23 -4.98
CA PRO A 119 -1.14 6.61 -3.80
C PRO A 119 -2.04 7.17 -2.70
N ASN A 120 -1.67 6.92 -1.46
CA ASN A 120 -2.38 7.35 -0.25
C ASN A 120 -3.84 6.87 -0.17
N ILE A 121 -4.12 5.72 -0.80
CA ILE A 121 -5.46 5.15 -0.91
C ILE A 121 -6.07 4.76 0.45
N ARG A 122 -7.37 5.03 0.60
CA ARG A 122 -8.22 4.57 1.71
C ARG A 122 -9.62 4.27 1.21
N VAL A 123 -10.25 3.26 1.77
CA VAL A 123 -11.71 3.11 1.71
C VAL A 123 -12.30 4.01 2.82
N ILE A 124 -13.06 5.03 2.43
CA ILE A 124 -13.61 6.04 3.36
C ILE A 124 -15.09 5.87 3.65
N ARG A 125 -15.77 5.07 2.85
CA ARG A 125 -17.20 4.76 3.05
C ARG A 125 -17.52 3.42 2.40
N THR A 126 -18.43 2.68 3.02
CA THR A 126 -19.03 1.46 2.48
C THR A 126 -20.54 1.60 2.47
N ARG A 127 -21.21 0.99 1.50
CA ARG A 127 -22.68 1.04 1.34
C ARG A 127 -23.26 -0.33 1.06
N GLY A 128 -24.54 -0.48 1.43
CA GLY A 128 -25.30 -1.70 1.19
C GLY A 128 -24.89 -2.86 2.08
N GLU A 129 -25.20 -4.06 1.64
CA GLU A 129 -24.85 -5.30 2.33
C GLU A 129 -23.54 -5.87 1.77
N MET A 130 -22.84 -6.65 2.60
CA MET A 130 -21.69 -7.41 2.16
C MET A 130 -22.14 -8.66 1.42
N ALA A 131 -21.40 -9.03 0.38
CA ALA A 131 -21.55 -10.30 -0.32
C ALA A 131 -20.32 -11.18 -0.07
N SER A 132 -20.57 -12.50 0.04
CA SER A 132 -19.51 -13.50 0.12
C SER A 132 -18.88 -13.70 -1.27
N GLY A 133 -17.55 -13.76 -1.31
CA GLY A 133 -16.80 -14.03 -2.53
C GLY A 133 -15.49 -14.76 -2.26
N GLY A 134 -15.07 -15.61 -3.20
CA GLY A 134 -13.81 -16.32 -3.11
C GLY A 134 -12.62 -15.41 -3.38
N GLU A 135 -11.68 -15.32 -2.44
CA GLU A 135 -10.43 -14.57 -2.57
C GLU A 135 -9.21 -15.49 -2.58
N GLY A 136 -8.17 -15.06 -3.27
CA GLY A 136 -6.82 -15.54 -3.21
C GLY A 136 -5.88 -14.34 -3.10
N CYS A 137 -4.61 -14.57 -2.81
CA CYS A 137 -3.63 -13.50 -2.65
C CYS A 137 -2.26 -13.95 -3.17
N LEU A 138 -1.57 -13.07 -3.90
CA LEU A 138 -0.21 -13.33 -4.40
C LEU A 138 0.77 -13.62 -3.26
N SER A 139 0.56 -13.03 -2.09
CA SER A 139 1.37 -13.25 -0.89
C SER A 139 1.00 -14.52 -0.12
N ILE A 140 -0.05 -15.24 -0.53
CA ILE A 140 -0.55 -16.46 0.12
C ILE A 140 -0.81 -17.51 -0.97
N PRO A 141 0.25 -18.10 -1.54
CA PRO A 141 0.13 -19.02 -2.65
C PRO A 141 -0.67 -20.27 -2.28
N ASN A 142 -1.34 -20.85 -3.28
CA ASN A 142 -2.06 -22.12 -3.17
C ASN A 142 -3.19 -22.17 -2.12
N ARG A 143 -3.68 -21.01 -1.68
CA ARG A 143 -4.77 -20.92 -0.70
C ARG A 143 -5.84 -19.96 -1.19
N ARG A 144 -7.10 -20.37 -1.04
CA ARG A 144 -8.29 -19.57 -1.31
C ARG A 144 -9.30 -19.73 -0.18
N GLY A 145 -10.23 -18.76 -0.07
CA GLY A 145 -11.33 -18.85 0.89
C GLY A 145 -12.33 -17.73 0.70
N ASN A 146 -13.49 -17.86 1.31
CA ASN A 146 -14.57 -16.90 1.18
C ASN A 146 -14.42 -15.76 2.19
N VAL A 147 -14.64 -14.53 1.70
CA VAL A 147 -14.61 -13.29 2.51
C VAL A 147 -15.85 -12.46 2.20
N MET A 148 -16.38 -11.80 3.22
CA MET A 148 -17.49 -10.85 3.06
C MET A 148 -16.94 -9.47 2.70
N ARG A 149 -17.40 -8.89 1.54
CA ARG A 149 -17.00 -7.56 1.08
C ARG A 149 -18.19 -6.73 0.65
N TYR A 150 -18.10 -5.42 0.89
CA TYR A 150 -19.06 -4.47 0.33
C TYR A 150 -18.89 -4.37 -1.18
N GLN A 151 -20.03 -4.21 -1.88
CA GLN A 151 -20.04 -4.10 -3.34
C GLN A 151 -20.13 -2.65 -3.82
N ASP A 152 -20.19 -1.69 -2.91
CA ASP A 152 -20.27 -0.26 -3.18
C ASP A 152 -19.47 0.51 -2.12
N ILE A 153 -18.42 1.20 -2.54
CA ILE A 153 -17.50 1.91 -1.66
C ILE A 153 -17.14 3.28 -2.21
N ASP A 154 -16.75 4.22 -1.33
CA ASP A 154 -16.00 5.40 -1.72
C ASP A 154 -14.55 5.22 -1.31
N ILE A 155 -13.65 5.49 -2.25
CA ILE A 155 -12.21 5.54 -2.03
C ILE A 155 -11.74 6.99 -2.02
N SER A 156 -10.71 7.28 -1.22
CA SER A 156 -9.97 8.53 -1.24
C SER A 156 -8.52 8.23 -1.55
N TYR A 157 -7.89 9.03 -2.40
CA TYR A 157 -6.48 8.88 -2.78
C TYR A 157 -5.90 10.23 -3.21
N THR A 158 -4.57 10.37 -3.26
CA THR A 158 -3.93 11.56 -3.84
C THR A 158 -3.77 11.36 -5.35
N SER A 159 -4.45 12.18 -6.15
CA SER A 159 -4.36 12.10 -7.62
C SER A 159 -2.91 12.32 -8.11
N PRO A 160 -2.31 11.42 -8.88
CA PRO A 160 -0.96 11.62 -9.43
C PRO A 160 -0.88 12.78 -10.44
N PHE A 161 -2.02 13.19 -10.99
CA PHE A 161 -2.09 14.28 -11.98
C PHE A 161 -2.22 15.65 -11.36
N THR A 162 -3.03 15.77 -10.30
CA THR A 162 -3.31 17.05 -9.64
C THR A 162 -2.58 17.24 -8.31
N LEU A 163 -2.01 16.18 -7.76
CA LEU A 163 -1.39 16.08 -6.44
C LEU A 163 -2.33 16.51 -5.30
N ARG A 164 -3.65 16.35 -5.52
CA ARG A 164 -4.71 16.66 -4.55
C ARG A 164 -5.49 15.43 -4.21
N ASP A 165 -6.04 15.42 -3.02
CA ASP A 165 -6.94 14.36 -2.60
C ASP A 165 -8.20 14.36 -3.48
N THR A 166 -8.56 13.18 -3.91
CA THR A 166 -9.67 12.87 -4.80
C THR A 166 -10.52 11.78 -4.18
N VAL A 167 -11.82 11.87 -4.34
CA VAL A 167 -12.78 10.86 -3.91
C VAL A 167 -13.47 10.28 -5.14
N GLU A 168 -13.59 8.96 -5.18
CA GLU A 168 -14.25 8.23 -6.26
C GLU A 168 -15.16 7.13 -5.68
N THR A 169 -16.34 6.96 -6.27
CA THR A 169 -17.23 5.82 -5.96
C THR A 169 -16.87 4.65 -6.87
N VAL A 170 -16.70 3.48 -6.28
CA VAL A 170 -16.34 2.24 -6.98
C VAL A 170 -17.33 1.14 -6.61
N GLN A 171 -17.75 0.34 -7.60
CA GLN A 171 -18.77 -0.69 -7.41
C GLN A 171 -18.32 -2.06 -7.93
N GLY A 172 -19.05 -3.10 -7.52
CA GLY A 172 -18.88 -4.47 -7.98
C GLY A 172 -17.53 -5.08 -7.62
N PHE A 173 -17.00 -5.89 -8.52
CA PHE A 173 -15.76 -6.64 -8.29
C PHE A 173 -14.54 -5.73 -8.03
N THR A 174 -14.48 -4.58 -8.72
CA THR A 174 -13.41 -3.60 -8.47
C THR A 174 -13.44 -3.07 -7.04
N ALA A 175 -14.63 -2.88 -6.44
CA ALA A 175 -14.74 -2.50 -5.03
C ALA A 175 -14.20 -3.59 -4.08
N VAL A 176 -14.39 -4.86 -4.43
CA VAL A 176 -13.82 -6.00 -3.68
C VAL A 176 -12.30 -5.96 -3.73
N ILE A 177 -11.70 -5.76 -4.92
CA ILE A 177 -10.25 -5.67 -5.10
C ILE A 177 -9.68 -4.52 -4.25
N PHE A 178 -10.26 -3.33 -4.31
CA PHE A 178 -9.80 -2.20 -3.49
C PHE A 178 -9.81 -2.50 -1.99
N GLN A 179 -10.84 -3.17 -1.49
CA GLN A 179 -10.89 -3.57 -0.07
C GLN A 179 -9.79 -4.58 0.27
N HIS A 180 -9.51 -5.55 -0.62
CA HIS A 180 -8.42 -6.51 -0.44
C HIS A 180 -7.06 -5.80 -0.39
N GLU A 181 -6.79 -4.93 -1.37
CA GLU A 181 -5.51 -4.22 -1.46
C GLU A 181 -5.31 -3.19 -0.33
N THR A 182 -6.38 -2.52 0.12
CA THR A 182 -6.29 -1.60 1.27
C THR A 182 -6.09 -2.33 2.59
N ASP A 183 -6.60 -3.56 2.75
CA ASP A 183 -6.29 -4.41 3.90
C ASP A 183 -4.78 -4.66 4.01
N HIS A 184 -4.09 -4.96 2.90
CA HIS A 184 -2.64 -5.09 2.89
C HIS A 184 -1.92 -3.86 3.42
N LEU A 185 -2.43 -2.66 3.12
CA LEU A 185 -1.86 -1.40 3.61
C LEU A 185 -2.00 -1.23 5.12
N ASP A 186 -2.94 -1.92 5.73
CA ASP A 186 -3.20 -1.92 7.17
C ASP A 186 -2.59 -3.15 7.88
N GLY A 187 -1.81 -3.97 7.15
CA GLY A 187 -1.19 -5.19 7.67
C GLY A 187 -2.17 -6.35 7.87
N VAL A 188 -3.37 -6.25 7.27
CA VAL A 188 -4.43 -7.27 7.32
C VAL A 188 -4.36 -8.12 6.06
N LEU A 189 -4.56 -9.41 6.19
CA LEU A 189 -4.61 -10.35 5.08
C LEU A 189 -6.00 -10.97 4.98
N TYR A 190 -6.44 -11.36 3.77
CA TYR A 190 -7.77 -11.93 3.58
C TYR A 190 -8.04 -13.15 4.48
N ILE A 191 -7.00 -13.91 4.85
CA ILE A 191 -7.11 -15.06 5.76
C ILE A 191 -7.56 -14.69 7.17
N ASP A 192 -7.48 -13.42 7.57
CA ASP A 192 -7.95 -12.92 8.86
C ASP A 192 -9.46 -12.63 8.85
N LYS A 193 -10.06 -12.66 7.65
CA LYS A 193 -11.47 -12.31 7.38
C LYS A 193 -12.26 -13.47 6.76
N LEU A 194 -11.68 -14.67 6.75
CA LEU A 194 -12.37 -15.85 6.22
C LEU A 194 -13.68 -16.08 6.97
N VAL A 195 -14.73 -16.38 6.23
CA VAL A 195 -16.01 -16.84 6.77
C VAL A 195 -16.08 -18.37 6.66
N GLU A 196 -16.63 -18.98 7.69
CA GLU A 196 -16.95 -20.43 7.66
C GLU A 196 -18.10 -20.66 6.66
N GLU A 197 -17.99 -21.75 5.91
CA GLU A 197 -19.06 -22.22 5.01
C GLU A 197 -20.24 -22.81 5.77
#